data_307f6db4cfd30658940ea0cf88fe6b78
#
_entry.id   307f6db4cfd30658940ea0cf88fe6b78
#
_cell.length_a   1.000
_cell.length_b   1.000
_cell.length_c   1.000
_cell.angle_alpha   90.00
_cell.angle_beta   90.00
_cell.angle_gamma   90.00
#
_symmetry.space_group_name_H-M   'P 1'
#
loop_
_entity.id
_entity.type
_entity.pdbx_description
1 polymer ?
#
loop_
_entity_poly.entity_id
_entity_poly.type
_entity_poly.pdbx_seq_one_letter_code
_entity_poly.pdbx_strand_id
1 'polypeptide(L)'
;MSNLDPMRPRVSVVIPAFNVEGYLGAAIDSVLAQTLADVEVVVVDDGSTDATVAVARGYGDARVRVFENVRNQGPARSRNVAIDQARGEWIAILDADDWWKEDRLERLLALAEAHGADIVCDDLLLVPEGAPGPESTLFTVHAQRLGRIDKPFEVDALKMAEDDFGILKPLFRREFLDERGLRYNPAFRAGEDFELLLRCLLASARMVVSHEAMYFYRARRGSLVASPVQCLSQILEMTDALIRDVDAKTHGEIVQALEGYRRRKRDELGDARFREPLHAGRWGECVSLAVKNPAMLLRYAAVLGERFLPLGLLLVLVT
;
A
#
# COMPACT_ATOMS: atom_id res chain seq x y z
N MET A 1 -30.04 -12.40 14.43
CA MET A 1 -30.25 -12.72 12.99
C MET A 1 -30.48 -11.39 12.28
N SER A 2 -29.45 -10.84 11.66
CA SER A 2 -29.57 -9.58 10.92
C SER A 2 -30.39 -9.83 9.66
N ASN A 3 -31.48 -9.08 9.50
CA ASN A 3 -32.22 -8.99 8.23
C ASN A 3 -31.29 -8.43 7.16
N LEU A 4 -30.56 -9.30 6.46
CA LEU A 4 -29.81 -8.90 5.29
C LEU A 4 -30.83 -8.52 4.21
N ASP A 5 -30.75 -7.27 3.75
CA ASP A 5 -31.49 -6.83 2.56
C ASP A 5 -30.96 -7.68 1.38
N PRO A 6 -31.81 -8.51 0.73
CA PRO A 6 -31.38 -9.41 -0.34
C PRO A 6 -30.85 -8.69 -1.59
N MET A 7 -30.90 -7.35 -1.61
CA MET A 7 -30.39 -6.49 -2.69
C MET A 7 -29.03 -5.84 -2.37
N ARG A 8 -28.45 -6.10 -1.18
CA ARG A 8 -27.22 -5.44 -0.73
C ARG A 8 -26.02 -6.38 -0.93
N PRO A 9 -25.00 -6.00 -1.72
CA PRO A 9 -23.84 -6.86 -1.93
C PRO A 9 -23.08 -7.10 -0.62
N ARG A 10 -22.45 -8.27 -0.49
CA ARG A 10 -21.60 -8.59 0.65
C ARG A 10 -20.36 -7.73 0.67
N VAL A 11 -19.74 -7.53 -0.51
CA VAL A 11 -18.50 -6.77 -0.66
C VAL A 11 -18.64 -5.73 -1.77
N SER A 12 -18.25 -4.50 -1.47
CA SER A 12 -17.96 -3.47 -2.48
C SER A 12 -16.45 -3.40 -2.71
N VAL A 13 -16.03 -3.71 -3.93
CA VAL A 13 -14.62 -3.59 -4.33
C VAL A 13 -14.39 -2.19 -4.89
N VAL A 14 -13.50 -1.45 -4.25
CA VAL A 14 -13.16 -0.06 -4.55
C VAL A 14 -11.91 -0.02 -5.41
N ILE A 15 -12.02 0.51 -6.63
CA ILE A 15 -10.93 0.61 -7.62
C ILE A 15 -10.73 2.07 -8.02
N PRO A 16 -9.74 2.78 -7.43
CA PRO A 16 -9.32 4.08 -7.95
C PRO A 16 -8.52 3.89 -9.24
N ALA A 17 -8.86 4.59 -10.31
CA ALA A 17 -8.24 4.44 -11.61
C ALA A 17 -7.73 5.79 -12.16
N PHE A 18 -6.50 5.82 -12.69
CA PHE A 18 -5.96 6.97 -13.39
C PHE A 18 -4.92 6.55 -14.42
N ASN A 19 -5.22 6.73 -15.72
CA ASN A 19 -4.36 6.36 -16.84
C ASN A 19 -3.85 4.90 -16.74
N VAL A 20 -4.79 3.95 -16.72
CA VAL A 20 -4.58 2.51 -16.52
C VAL A 20 -5.33 1.66 -17.52
N GLU A 21 -5.58 2.17 -18.75
CA GLU A 21 -6.32 1.49 -19.80
C GLU A 21 -5.87 0.05 -20.09
N GLY A 22 -4.55 -0.21 -19.98
CA GLY A 22 -3.97 -1.54 -20.21
C GLY A 22 -4.06 -2.51 -19.03
N TYR A 23 -4.54 -2.08 -17.87
CA TYR A 23 -4.52 -2.88 -16.63
C TYR A 23 -5.89 -3.07 -16.01
N LEU A 24 -6.75 -2.04 -16.07
CA LEU A 24 -8.04 -2.00 -15.37
C LEU A 24 -8.94 -3.20 -15.71
N GLY A 25 -8.89 -3.70 -16.97
CA GLY A 25 -9.64 -4.89 -17.37
C GLY A 25 -9.31 -6.10 -16.49
N ALA A 26 -8.03 -6.41 -16.30
CA ALA A 26 -7.61 -7.54 -15.47
C ALA A 26 -8.05 -7.38 -14.01
N ALA A 27 -8.02 -6.15 -13.47
CA ALA A 27 -8.51 -5.88 -12.11
C ALA A 27 -10.00 -6.19 -11.99
N ILE A 28 -10.84 -5.66 -12.88
CA ILE A 28 -12.31 -5.89 -12.88
C ILE A 28 -12.61 -7.38 -13.09
N ASP A 29 -11.98 -8.03 -14.07
CA ASP A 29 -12.18 -9.45 -14.38
C ASP A 29 -11.88 -10.32 -13.16
N SER A 30 -10.81 -10.03 -12.40
CA SER A 30 -10.45 -10.78 -11.20
C SER A 30 -11.48 -10.68 -10.07
N VAL A 31 -12.23 -9.56 -10.02
CA VAL A 31 -13.34 -9.39 -9.08
C VAL A 31 -14.58 -10.13 -9.56
N LEU A 32 -14.90 -10.04 -10.84
CA LEU A 32 -16.08 -10.71 -11.41
C LEU A 32 -15.94 -12.24 -11.41
N ALA A 33 -14.70 -12.75 -11.39
CA ALA A 33 -14.37 -14.18 -11.30
C ALA A 33 -14.30 -14.71 -9.86
N GLN A 34 -14.56 -13.88 -8.83
CA GLN A 34 -14.52 -14.36 -7.44
C GLN A 34 -15.55 -15.47 -7.18
N THR A 35 -15.18 -16.46 -6.37
CA THR A 35 -16.11 -17.51 -5.89
C THR A 35 -17.28 -16.92 -5.09
N LEU A 36 -17.06 -15.80 -4.42
CA LEU A 36 -18.12 -14.99 -3.81
C LEU A 36 -18.83 -14.17 -4.90
N ALA A 37 -20.03 -14.58 -5.28
CA ALA A 37 -20.81 -13.91 -6.34
C ALA A 37 -21.46 -12.59 -5.90
N ASP A 38 -21.69 -12.41 -4.59
CA ASP A 38 -22.40 -11.26 -4.03
C ASP A 38 -21.44 -10.06 -3.83
N VAL A 39 -20.97 -9.52 -4.95
CA VAL A 39 -20.02 -8.41 -5.02
C VAL A 39 -20.51 -7.30 -5.95
N GLU A 40 -20.10 -6.06 -5.66
CA GLU A 40 -20.12 -4.97 -6.62
C GLU A 40 -18.71 -4.41 -6.82
N VAL A 41 -18.46 -3.84 -7.99
CA VAL A 41 -17.23 -3.14 -8.37
C VAL A 41 -17.53 -1.66 -8.47
N VAL A 42 -16.86 -0.83 -7.67
CA VAL A 42 -17.00 0.63 -7.70
C VAL A 42 -15.70 1.23 -8.23
N VAL A 43 -15.68 1.51 -9.53
CA VAL A 43 -14.55 2.17 -10.20
C VAL A 43 -14.72 3.67 -10.10
N VAL A 44 -13.69 4.37 -9.62
CA VAL A 44 -13.62 5.84 -9.65
C VAL A 44 -12.45 6.26 -10.52
N ASP A 45 -12.77 6.77 -11.70
CA ASP A 45 -11.79 7.39 -12.59
C ASP A 45 -11.38 8.77 -12.06
N ASP A 46 -10.10 8.99 -11.90
CA ASP A 46 -9.52 10.22 -11.34
C ASP A 46 -9.13 11.24 -12.42
N GLY A 47 -9.97 11.39 -13.45
CA GLY A 47 -9.75 12.32 -14.56
C GLY A 47 -8.70 11.79 -15.55
N SER A 48 -8.80 10.54 -15.97
CA SER A 48 -7.91 9.92 -16.98
C SER A 48 -8.01 10.61 -18.32
N THR A 49 -6.91 10.56 -19.07
CA THR A 49 -6.78 11.11 -20.43
C THR A 49 -6.61 10.03 -21.49
N ASP A 50 -6.50 8.77 -21.08
CA ASP A 50 -6.46 7.58 -21.93
C ASP A 50 -7.82 6.89 -22.01
N ALA A 51 -7.88 5.64 -22.50
CA ALA A 51 -9.14 4.90 -22.64
C ALA A 51 -9.63 4.24 -21.33
N THR A 52 -9.09 4.58 -20.15
CA THR A 52 -9.46 3.97 -18.84
C THR A 52 -10.98 3.98 -18.62
N VAL A 53 -11.65 5.13 -18.81
CA VAL A 53 -13.12 5.25 -18.64
C VAL A 53 -13.86 4.36 -19.64
N ALA A 54 -13.40 4.33 -20.90
CA ALA A 54 -14.01 3.50 -21.94
C ALA A 54 -13.90 2.01 -21.60
N VAL A 55 -12.77 1.56 -21.07
CA VAL A 55 -12.57 0.19 -20.56
C VAL A 55 -13.57 -0.12 -19.46
N ALA A 56 -13.67 0.72 -18.42
CA ALA A 56 -14.59 0.51 -17.30
C ALA A 56 -16.06 0.47 -17.75
N ARG A 57 -16.49 1.39 -18.62
CA ARG A 57 -17.86 1.46 -19.13
C ARG A 57 -18.19 0.37 -20.15
N GLY A 58 -17.18 -0.26 -20.74
CA GLY A 58 -17.34 -1.39 -21.66
C GLY A 58 -17.86 -2.66 -20.98
N TYR A 59 -17.82 -2.75 -19.64
CA TYR A 59 -18.38 -3.87 -18.90
C TYR A 59 -19.91 -3.78 -18.89
N GLY A 60 -20.59 -4.73 -19.55
CA GLY A 60 -22.04 -4.85 -19.51
C GLY A 60 -22.61 -5.51 -18.26
N ASP A 61 -21.76 -5.78 -17.25
CA ASP A 61 -22.15 -6.42 -15.98
C ASP A 61 -22.73 -5.37 -15.02
N ALA A 62 -23.96 -5.59 -14.53
CA ALA A 62 -24.65 -4.67 -13.63
C ALA A 62 -23.95 -4.48 -12.28
N ARG A 63 -23.01 -5.36 -11.91
CA ARG A 63 -22.19 -5.24 -10.71
C ARG A 63 -21.12 -4.14 -10.84
N VAL A 64 -20.77 -3.72 -12.07
CA VAL A 64 -19.73 -2.70 -12.32
C VAL A 64 -20.37 -1.32 -12.39
N ARG A 65 -19.96 -0.44 -11.48
CA ARG A 65 -20.42 0.95 -11.38
C ARG A 65 -19.23 1.89 -11.54
N VAL A 66 -19.35 2.89 -12.42
CA VAL A 66 -18.28 3.80 -12.80
C VAL A 66 -18.64 5.22 -12.42
N PHE A 67 -17.75 5.88 -11.71
CA PHE A 67 -17.82 7.29 -11.32
C PHE A 67 -16.60 8.02 -11.85
N GLU A 68 -16.70 9.31 -12.12
CA GLU A 68 -15.63 10.11 -12.71
C GLU A 68 -15.39 11.38 -11.90
N ASN A 69 -14.15 11.64 -11.56
CA ASN A 69 -13.71 12.92 -11.05
C ASN A 69 -13.42 13.89 -12.21
N VAL A 70 -13.77 15.15 -12.07
CA VAL A 70 -13.55 16.18 -13.11
C VAL A 70 -12.05 16.36 -13.42
N ARG A 71 -11.17 16.08 -12.45
CA ARG A 71 -9.71 16.21 -12.54
C ARG A 71 -9.04 15.27 -11.58
N ASN A 72 -7.74 14.99 -11.79
CA ASN A 72 -6.94 14.19 -10.86
C ASN A 72 -6.86 14.84 -9.47
N GLN A 73 -7.30 14.11 -8.45
CA GLN A 73 -7.33 14.49 -7.04
C GLN A 73 -6.51 13.55 -6.16
N GLY A 74 -5.95 12.49 -6.74
CA GLY A 74 -5.14 11.46 -6.08
C GLY A 74 -5.93 10.26 -5.57
N PRO A 75 -5.23 9.14 -5.29
CA PRO A 75 -5.85 7.86 -4.97
C PRO A 75 -6.68 7.89 -3.68
N ALA A 76 -6.23 8.58 -2.64
CA ALA A 76 -6.94 8.71 -1.38
C ALA A 76 -8.35 9.31 -1.56
N ARG A 77 -8.47 10.38 -2.37
CA ARG A 77 -9.76 11.01 -2.64
C ARG A 77 -10.67 10.13 -3.50
N SER A 78 -10.11 9.49 -4.51
CA SER A 78 -10.87 8.57 -5.38
C SER A 78 -11.35 7.34 -4.61
N ARG A 79 -10.53 6.79 -3.68
CA ARG A 79 -10.99 5.73 -2.77
C ARG A 79 -12.13 6.22 -1.87
N ASN A 80 -12.06 7.44 -1.33
CA ASN A 80 -13.14 7.98 -0.51
C ASN A 80 -14.44 8.13 -1.29
N VAL A 81 -14.39 8.66 -2.52
CA VAL A 81 -15.57 8.73 -3.39
C VAL A 81 -16.17 7.34 -3.60
N ALA A 82 -15.33 6.33 -3.88
CA ALA A 82 -15.80 4.96 -4.06
C ALA A 82 -16.38 4.35 -2.76
N ILE A 83 -15.76 4.59 -1.60
CA ILE A 83 -16.27 4.14 -0.29
C ILE A 83 -17.64 4.77 0.00
N ASP A 84 -17.83 6.06 -0.30
CA ASP A 84 -19.11 6.76 -0.09
C ASP A 84 -20.21 6.26 -1.06
N GLN A 85 -19.84 5.70 -2.20
CA GLN A 85 -20.75 5.06 -3.16
C GLN A 85 -20.98 3.58 -2.90
N ALA A 86 -20.18 2.97 -2.02
CA ALA A 86 -20.25 1.55 -1.72
C ALA A 86 -21.51 1.18 -0.93
N ARG A 87 -22.11 0.03 -1.27
CA ARG A 87 -23.33 -0.49 -0.64
C ARG A 87 -23.07 -1.76 0.17
N GLY A 88 -21.93 -2.40 -0.05
CA GLY A 88 -21.54 -3.65 0.61
C GLY A 88 -21.40 -3.56 2.12
N GLU A 89 -21.47 -4.69 2.78
CA GLU A 89 -21.12 -4.83 4.20
C GLU A 89 -19.62 -4.61 4.43
N TRP A 90 -18.82 -5.06 3.47
CA TRP A 90 -17.37 -4.92 3.47
C TRP A 90 -16.88 -4.05 2.31
N ILE A 91 -15.83 -3.30 2.55
CA ILE A 91 -15.10 -2.52 1.55
C ILE A 91 -13.78 -3.21 1.28
N ALA A 92 -13.54 -3.66 0.05
CA ALA A 92 -12.27 -4.25 -0.38
C ALA A 92 -11.50 -3.27 -1.27
N ILE A 93 -10.22 -3.06 -0.98
CA ILE A 93 -9.37 -2.16 -1.77
C ILE A 93 -8.64 -2.97 -2.84
N LEU A 94 -8.76 -2.54 -4.11
CA LEU A 94 -8.01 -3.08 -5.24
C LEU A 94 -7.43 -1.92 -6.06
N ASP A 95 -6.12 -1.90 -6.20
CA ASP A 95 -5.48 -0.94 -7.11
C ASP A 95 -5.71 -1.38 -8.57
N ALA A 96 -5.93 -0.43 -9.46
CA ALA A 96 -6.40 -0.69 -10.83
C ALA A 96 -5.37 -1.41 -11.74
N ASP A 97 -4.13 -1.54 -11.29
CA ASP A 97 -3.03 -2.24 -11.96
C ASP A 97 -2.74 -3.63 -11.37
N ASP A 98 -3.50 -4.05 -10.35
CA ASP A 98 -3.36 -5.31 -9.63
C ASP A 98 -4.53 -6.26 -9.92
N TRP A 99 -4.48 -7.50 -9.40
CA TRP A 99 -5.58 -8.48 -9.50
C TRP A 99 -5.52 -9.52 -8.37
N TRP A 100 -6.54 -10.37 -8.29
CA TRP A 100 -6.71 -11.31 -7.17
C TRP A 100 -6.79 -12.78 -7.63
N LYS A 101 -6.52 -13.70 -6.69
CA LYS A 101 -6.96 -15.10 -6.81
C LYS A 101 -8.48 -15.17 -6.66
N GLU A 102 -9.10 -16.14 -7.31
CA GLU A 102 -10.57 -16.29 -7.40
C GLU A 102 -11.25 -16.54 -6.04
N ASP A 103 -10.55 -17.09 -5.05
CA ASP A 103 -11.07 -17.44 -3.72
C ASP A 103 -10.73 -16.40 -2.62
N ARG A 104 -10.09 -15.27 -2.99
CA ARG A 104 -9.60 -14.28 -2.03
C ARG A 104 -10.67 -13.74 -1.10
N LEU A 105 -11.79 -13.28 -1.65
CA LEU A 105 -12.85 -12.64 -0.85
C LEU A 105 -13.50 -13.63 0.10
N GLU A 106 -13.82 -14.83 -0.36
CA GLU A 106 -14.43 -15.88 0.46
C GLU A 106 -13.53 -16.25 1.64
N ARG A 107 -12.23 -16.45 1.41
CA ARG A 107 -11.27 -16.83 2.44
C ARG A 107 -11.03 -15.72 3.45
N LEU A 108 -10.91 -14.47 3.00
CA LEU A 108 -10.72 -13.35 3.91
C LEU A 108 -11.96 -13.06 4.75
N LEU A 109 -13.16 -13.19 4.20
CA LEU A 109 -14.40 -13.06 4.97
C LEU A 109 -14.56 -14.17 6.01
N ALA A 110 -14.24 -15.41 5.65
CA ALA A 110 -14.24 -16.52 6.61
C ALA A 110 -13.25 -16.28 7.76
N LEU A 111 -12.06 -15.75 7.43
CA LEU A 111 -11.06 -15.37 8.44
C LEU A 111 -11.58 -14.22 9.34
N ALA A 112 -12.21 -13.20 8.75
CA ALA A 112 -12.77 -12.09 9.48
C ALA A 112 -13.88 -12.54 10.47
N GLU A 113 -14.76 -13.44 10.03
CA GLU A 113 -15.82 -14.01 10.86
C GLU A 113 -15.26 -14.86 12.01
N ALA A 114 -14.29 -15.73 11.72
CA ALA A 114 -13.67 -16.60 12.72
C ALA A 114 -12.98 -15.81 13.85
N HIS A 115 -12.46 -14.63 13.54
CA HIS A 115 -11.74 -13.78 14.48
C HIS A 115 -12.53 -12.56 14.98
N GLY A 116 -13.76 -12.32 14.49
CA GLY A 116 -14.51 -11.11 14.80
C GLY A 116 -13.76 -9.84 14.38
N ALA A 117 -13.08 -9.87 13.23
CA ALA A 117 -12.25 -8.78 12.77
C ALA A 117 -13.07 -7.67 12.10
N ASP A 118 -12.60 -6.43 12.23
CA ASP A 118 -13.09 -5.25 11.51
C ASP A 118 -12.26 -4.99 10.24
N ILE A 119 -11.01 -5.48 10.22
CA ILE A 119 -10.08 -5.36 9.11
C ILE A 119 -9.42 -6.71 8.87
N VAL A 120 -9.38 -7.14 7.61
CA VAL A 120 -8.65 -8.35 7.22
C VAL A 120 -7.81 -8.08 5.99
N CYS A 121 -6.58 -8.59 6.01
CA CYS A 121 -5.60 -8.49 4.91
C CYS A 121 -5.00 -9.86 4.62
N ASP A 122 -4.26 -9.93 3.53
CA ASP A 122 -3.45 -11.08 3.14
C ASP A 122 -2.05 -10.66 2.68
N ASP A 123 -1.15 -11.63 2.51
CA ASP A 123 0.17 -11.42 1.92
C ASP A 123 0.03 -11.06 0.43
N LEU A 124 1.03 -10.38 -0.12
CA LEU A 124 1.06 -9.95 -1.52
C LEU A 124 1.97 -10.86 -2.34
N LEU A 125 1.47 -11.30 -3.50
CA LEU A 125 2.24 -11.94 -4.56
C LEU A 125 2.91 -10.85 -5.40
N LEU A 126 4.23 -10.71 -5.31
CA LEU A 126 4.98 -9.65 -5.99
C LEU A 126 5.28 -10.05 -7.43
N VAL A 127 4.74 -9.29 -8.38
CA VAL A 127 4.90 -9.51 -9.82
C VAL A 127 5.79 -8.41 -10.41
N PRO A 128 7.06 -8.71 -10.77
CA PRO A 128 7.95 -7.76 -11.42
C PRO A 128 7.42 -7.28 -12.77
N GLU A 129 7.83 -6.09 -13.21
CA GLU A 129 7.45 -5.55 -14.51
C GLU A 129 7.83 -6.50 -15.64
N GLY A 130 6.85 -6.87 -16.47
CA GLY A 130 7.06 -7.77 -17.61
C GLY A 130 7.21 -9.26 -17.25
N ALA A 131 7.16 -9.63 -15.97
CA ALA A 131 7.18 -11.03 -15.56
C ALA A 131 5.84 -11.71 -15.86
N PRO A 132 5.85 -13.02 -16.22
CA PRO A 132 4.62 -13.78 -16.49
C PRO A 132 3.82 -14.11 -15.23
N GLY A 133 4.40 -13.93 -14.04
CA GLY A 133 3.79 -14.27 -12.76
C GLY A 133 4.60 -13.78 -11.57
N PRO A 134 4.16 -14.09 -10.34
CA PRO A 134 4.85 -13.66 -9.13
C PRO A 134 6.18 -14.42 -8.93
N GLU A 135 7.20 -13.73 -8.44
CA GLU A 135 8.51 -14.30 -8.13
C GLU A 135 8.71 -14.50 -6.61
N SER A 136 7.96 -13.81 -5.79
CA SER A 136 8.06 -13.87 -4.33
C SER A 136 6.77 -13.37 -3.68
N THR A 137 6.71 -13.43 -2.34
CA THR A 137 5.67 -12.74 -1.57
C THR A 137 6.28 -11.67 -0.69
N LEU A 138 5.45 -10.69 -0.26
CA LEU A 138 5.90 -9.61 0.62
C LEU A 138 6.51 -10.16 1.91
N PHE A 139 5.87 -11.16 2.53
CA PHE A 139 6.37 -11.74 3.78
C PHE A 139 7.67 -12.50 3.58
N THR A 140 7.85 -13.17 2.43
CA THR A 140 9.10 -13.84 2.09
C THR A 140 10.25 -12.84 1.92
N VAL A 141 10.02 -11.74 1.23
CA VAL A 141 11.03 -10.67 1.04
C VAL A 141 11.42 -10.03 2.37
N HIS A 142 10.47 -9.90 3.29
CA HIS A 142 10.69 -9.30 4.60
C HIS A 142 10.91 -10.32 5.74
N ALA A 143 11.18 -11.58 5.42
CA ALA A 143 11.33 -12.66 6.42
C ALA A 143 12.42 -12.40 7.47
N GLN A 144 13.48 -11.66 7.14
CA GLN A 144 14.52 -11.28 8.12
C GLN A 144 13.96 -10.39 9.23
N ARG A 145 12.97 -9.52 8.92
CA ARG A 145 12.34 -8.61 9.88
C ARG A 145 11.11 -9.26 10.54
N LEU A 146 10.25 -9.88 9.75
CA LEU A 146 8.96 -10.40 10.19
C LEU A 146 9.04 -11.80 10.82
N GLY A 147 10.16 -12.53 10.59
CA GLY A 147 10.24 -13.96 10.89
C GLY A 147 9.44 -14.79 9.88
N ARG A 148 9.29 -16.09 10.19
CA ARG A 148 8.45 -16.99 9.41
C ARG A 148 6.98 -16.82 9.82
N ILE A 149 6.13 -16.47 8.87
CA ILE A 149 4.69 -16.35 9.02
C ILE A 149 4.04 -17.56 8.33
N ASP A 150 3.44 -18.48 9.10
CA ASP A 150 2.84 -19.72 8.62
C ASP A 150 1.40 -19.94 9.12
N LYS A 151 0.82 -18.93 9.78
CA LYS A 151 -0.58 -18.90 10.25
C LYS A 151 -1.09 -17.47 10.30
N PRO A 152 -2.42 -17.26 10.31
CA PRO A 152 -3.00 -15.94 10.52
C PRO A 152 -2.56 -15.34 11.88
N PHE A 153 -2.45 -14.01 11.92
CA PHE A 153 -2.04 -13.28 13.13
C PHE A 153 -2.75 -11.94 13.25
N GLU A 154 -2.87 -11.46 14.48
CA GLU A 154 -3.43 -10.13 14.78
C GLU A 154 -2.35 -9.05 14.66
N VAL A 155 -2.79 -7.88 14.20
CA VAL A 155 -1.96 -6.67 14.10
C VAL A 155 -2.64 -5.57 14.91
N ASP A 156 -1.96 -5.07 15.93
CA ASP A 156 -2.34 -3.87 16.68
C ASP A 156 -1.59 -2.63 16.16
N ALA A 157 -1.85 -1.47 16.76
CA ALA A 157 -1.24 -0.22 16.36
C ALA A 157 0.28 -0.20 16.55
N LEU A 158 0.79 -0.86 17.60
CA LEU A 158 2.23 -0.96 17.86
C LEU A 158 2.91 -1.80 16.78
N LYS A 159 2.39 -3.01 16.54
CA LYS A 159 2.90 -3.92 15.52
C LYS A 159 2.81 -3.33 14.10
N MET A 160 1.74 -2.56 13.79
CA MET A 160 1.62 -1.82 12.54
C MET A 160 2.80 -0.86 12.34
N ALA A 161 3.13 -0.07 13.37
CA ALA A 161 4.22 0.91 13.31
C ALA A 161 5.63 0.26 13.28
N GLU A 162 5.81 -0.88 13.95
CA GLU A 162 7.08 -1.62 13.98
C GLU A 162 7.35 -2.37 12.68
N ASP A 163 6.35 -3.10 12.15
CA ASP A 163 6.52 -4.06 11.07
C ASP A 163 6.10 -3.55 9.69
N ASP A 164 5.54 -2.32 9.61
CA ASP A 164 5.19 -1.67 8.34
C ASP A 164 4.27 -2.53 7.44
N PHE A 165 3.09 -2.87 7.95
CA PHE A 165 2.06 -3.58 7.17
C PHE A 165 1.19 -2.65 6.30
N GLY A 166 1.55 -1.38 6.19
CA GLY A 166 0.75 -0.37 5.48
C GLY A 166 0.65 -0.55 3.96
N ILE A 167 1.42 -1.46 3.38
CA ILE A 167 1.29 -1.79 1.94
C ILE A 167 0.20 -2.84 1.68
N LEU A 168 -0.26 -3.56 2.72
CA LEU A 168 -1.30 -4.57 2.57
C LEU A 168 -2.62 -3.94 2.13
N LYS A 169 -3.39 -4.68 1.33
CA LYS A 169 -4.65 -4.22 0.76
C LYS A 169 -5.83 -4.79 1.54
N PRO A 170 -6.47 -3.95 2.39
CA PRO A 170 -7.46 -4.40 3.35
C PRO A 170 -8.85 -4.65 2.76
N LEU A 171 -9.59 -5.54 3.43
CA LEU A 171 -11.03 -5.50 3.51
C LEU A 171 -11.40 -4.84 4.85
N PHE A 172 -12.23 -3.81 4.80
CA PHE A 172 -12.75 -3.11 5.98
C PHE A 172 -14.22 -3.46 6.20
N ARG A 173 -14.63 -3.66 7.45
CA ARG A 173 -16.05 -3.62 7.81
C ARG A 173 -16.56 -2.20 7.61
N ARG A 174 -17.51 -1.99 6.68
CA ARG A 174 -17.97 -0.64 6.30
C ARG A 174 -18.58 0.11 7.49
N GLU A 175 -19.40 -0.57 8.30
CA GLU A 175 -19.99 0.01 9.50
C GLU A 175 -18.93 0.58 10.46
N PHE A 176 -17.80 -0.13 10.66
CA PHE A 176 -16.69 0.37 11.48
C PHE A 176 -16.13 1.70 10.97
N LEU A 177 -15.92 1.81 9.63
CA LEU A 177 -15.44 3.06 9.03
C LEU A 177 -16.47 4.19 9.18
N ASP A 178 -17.74 3.89 8.93
CA ASP A 178 -18.82 4.87 8.92
C ASP A 178 -19.12 5.41 10.33
N GLU A 179 -19.24 4.55 11.34
CA GLU A 179 -19.50 4.95 12.72
C GLU A 179 -18.41 5.84 13.31
N ARG A 180 -17.16 5.67 12.89
CA ARG A 180 -16.02 6.43 13.38
C ARG A 180 -15.60 7.58 12.45
N GLY A 181 -16.30 7.76 11.33
CA GLY A 181 -15.98 8.78 10.33
C GLY A 181 -14.59 8.62 9.73
N LEU A 182 -14.09 7.36 9.62
CA LEU A 182 -12.75 7.08 9.12
C LEU A 182 -12.75 7.00 7.59
N ARG A 183 -11.88 7.79 6.98
CA ARG A 183 -11.67 7.87 5.53
C ARG A 183 -10.18 8.10 5.27
N TYR A 184 -9.72 7.79 4.06
CA TYR A 184 -8.39 8.15 3.59
C TYR A 184 -8.14 9.65 3.73
N ASN A 185 -6.94 10.03 4.16
CA ASN A 185 -6.56 11.45 4.25
C ASN A 185 -6.06 11.94 2.88
N PRO A 186 -6.78 12.88 2.20
CA PRO A 186 -6.39 13.35 0.86
C PRO A 186 -5.12 14.19 0.83
N ALA A 187 -4.57 14.56 1.98
CA ALA A 187 -3.29 15.27 2.06
C ALA A 187 -2.11 14.37 1.68
N PHE A 188 -2.27 13.04 1.78
CA PHE A 188 -1.21 12.08 1.50
C PHE A 188 -1.45 11.36 0.17
N ARG A 189 -0.42 11.32 -0.67
CA ARG A 189 -0.41 10.58 -1.95
C ARG A 189 0.40 9.30 -1.87
N ALA A 190 1.17 9.11 -0.80
CA ALA A 190 1.88 7.89 -0.46
C ALA A 190 1.84 7.68 1.04
N GLY A 191 1.68 6.42 1.48
CA GLY A 191 1.51 6.05 2.88
C GLY A 191 0.08 6.24 3.40
N GLU A 192 -0.87 6.59 2.55
CA GLU A 192 -2.28 6.79 2.89
C GLU A 192 -2.95 5.52 3.43
N ASP A 193 -2.54 4.34 2.94
CA ASP A 193 -3.02 3.04 3.44
C ASP A 193 -2.52 2.82 4.87
N PHE A 194 -1.21 3.05 5.14
CA PHE A 194 -0.63 2.97 6.48
C PHE A 194 -1.34 3.92 7.46
N GLU A 195 -1.55 5.16 7.04
CA GLU A 195 -2.17 6.20 7.88
C GLU A 195 -3.60 5.81 8.27
N LEU A 196 -4.42 5.37 7.32
CA LEU A 196 -5.79 4.93 7.60
C LEU A 196 -5.82 3.69 8.50
N LEU A 197 -5.01 2.68 8.20
CA LEU A 197 -4.92 1.46 9.00
C LEU A 197 -4.52 1.76 10.45
N LEU A 198 -3.51 2.62 10.66
CA LEU A 198 -3.10 3.01 12.00
C LEU A 198 -4.21 3.75 12.74
N ARG A 199 -4.93 4.69 12.10
CA ARG A 199 -6.08 5.37 12.73
C ARG A 199 -7.22 4.41 13.06
N CYS A 200 -7.48 3.41 12.22
CA CYS A 200 -8.45 2.37 12.53
C CYS A 200 -8.03 1.57 13.79
N LEU A 201 -6.77 1.17 13.88
CA LEU A 201 -6.23 0.43 15.03
C LEU A 201 -6.26 1.26 16.32
N LEU A 202 -5.92 2.55 16.24
CA LEU A 202 -6.05 3.50 17.35
C LEU A 202 -7.52 3.71 17.78
N ALA A 203 -8.46 3.56 16.85
CA ALA A 203 -9.89 3.56 17.12
C ALA A 203 -10.43 2.17 17.55
N SER A 204 -9.53 1.26 17.97
CA SER A 204 -9.83 -0.08 18.48
C SER A 204 -10.37 -1.06 17.43
N ALA A 205 -10.01 -0.89 16.14
CA ALA A 205 -10.28 -1.93 15.15
C ALA A 205 -9.51 -3.21 15.49
N ARG A 206 -10.16 -4.35 15.30
CA ARG A 206 -9.50 -5.64 15.30
C ARG A 206 -9.04 -5.98 13.88
N MET A 207 -7.72 -6.07 13.68
CA MET A 207 -7.12 -6.41 12.40
C MET A 207 -6.48 -7.79 12.44
N VAL A 208 -6.79 -8.62 11.45
CA VAL A 208 -6.21 -9.96 11.26
C VAL A 208 -5.59 -10.06 9.87
N VAL A 209 -4.41 -10.64 9.79
CA VAL A 209 -3.66 -10.81 8.54
C VAL A 209 -3.53 -12.30 8.25
N SER A 210 -3.97 -12.72 7.06
CA SER A 210 -3.73 -14.06 6.54
C SER A 210 -2.27 -14.22 6.12
N HIS A 211 -1.71 -15.40 6.38
CA HIS A 211 -0.37 -15.78 5.90
C HIS A 211 -0.35 -16.17 4.42
N GLU A 212 -1.52 -16.36 3.82
CA GLU A 212 -1.66 -16.77 2.43
C GLU A 212 -1.64 -15.57 1.51
N ALA A 213 -0.90 -15.67 0.41
CA ALA A 213 -0.83 -14.62 -0.58
C ALA A 213 -1.88 -14.84 -1.67
N MET A 214 -2.84 -13.91 -1.78
CA MET A 214 -3.95 -13.98 -2.74
C MET A 214 -4.12 -12.70 -3.56
N TYR A 215 -3.37 -11.66 -3.27
CA TYR A 215 -3.35 -10.39 -3.96
C TYR A 215 -2.09 -10.29 -4.83
N PHE A 216 -2.23 -10.14 -6.15
CA PHE A 216 -1.11 -9.95 -7.09
C PHE A 216 -0.79 -8.47 -7.20
N TYR A 217 0.35 -8.08 -6.64
CA TYR A 217 0.86 -6.72 -6.65
C TYR A 217 1.85 -6.52 -7.80
N ARG A 218 1.50 -5.68 -8.76
CA ARG A 218 2.29 -5.45 -9.99
C ARG A 218 3.26 -4.30 -9.84
N ALA A 219 4.54 -4.56 -10.04
CA ALA A 219 5.51 -3.49 -10.29
C ALA A 219 5.36 -2.98 -11.74
N ARG A 220 5.14 -1.68 -11.93
CA ARG A 220 5.11 -1.06 -13.27
C ARG A 220 5.76 0.32 -13.29
N ARG A 221 6.26 0.71 -14.46
CA ARG A 221 6.72 2.08 -14.70
C ARG A 221 5.52 3.04 -14.65
N GLY A 222 5.76 4.22 -14.06
CA GLY A 222 4.71 5.24 -13.93
C GLY A 222 3.74 5.04 -12.77
N SER A 223 3.92 4.00 -11.93
CA SER A 223 3.23 3.92 -10.65
C SER A 223 3.71 5.00 -9.68
N LEU A 224 2.93 5.28 -8.62
CA LEU A 224 3.32 6.25 -7.58
C LEU A 224 4.65 5.88 -6.91
N VAL A 225 4.93 4.59 -6.78
CA VAL A 225 6.19 4.06 -6.21
C VAL A 225 7.36 4.04 -7.20
N ALA A 226 7.13 4.38 -8.49
CA ALA A 226 8.20 4.41 -9.50
C ALA A 226 9.24 5.54 -9.26
N SER A 227 8.91 6.54 -8.42
CA SER A 227 9.86 7.54 -7.93
C SER A 227 10.10 7.33 -6.42
N PRO A 228 11.05 6.47 -6.02
CA PRO A 228 11.30 6.15 -4.61
C PRO A 228 11.59 7.39 -3.75
N VAL A 229 12.33 8.37 -4.29
CA VAL A 229 12.66 9.62 -3.57
C VAL A 229 11.41 10.42 -3.25
N GLN A 230 10.49 10.57 -4.20
CA GLN A 230 9.25 11.29 -4.00
C GLN A 230 8.31 10.54 -3.05
N CYS A 231 8.15 9.24 -3.26
CA CYS A 231 7.31 8.37 -2.42
C CYS A 231 7.76 8.39 -0.96
N LEU A 232 9.06 8.15 -0.70
CA LEU A 232 9.62 8.13 0.66
C LEU A 232 9.56 9.51 1.33
N SER A 233 9.71 10.61 0.57
CA SER A 233 9.54 11.96 1.12
C SER A 233 8.12 12.18 1.61
N GLN A 234 7.11 11.75 0.86
CA GLN A 234 5.69 11.85 1.26
C GLN A 234 5.35 10.93 2.44
N ILE A 235 5.92 9.72 2.50
CA ILE A 235 5.79 8.82 3.66
C ILE A 235 6.38 9.47 4.92
N LEU A 236 7.49 10.19 4.82
CA LEU A 236 8.06 10.91 5.96
C LEU A 236 7.16 12.06 6.42
N GLU A 237 6.58 12.84 5.50
CA GLU A 237 5.61 13.90 5.82
C GLU A 237 4.38 13.33 6.53
N MET A 238 3.85 12.22 6.04
CA MET A 238 2.74 11.49 6.65
C MET A 238 3.12 11.00 8.06
N THR A 239 4.31 10.41 8.22
CA THR A 239 4.78 9.91 9.52
C THR A 239 4.96 11.04 10.52
N ASP A 240 5.50 12.19 10.11
CA ASP A 240 5.62 13.37 10.96
C ASP A 240 4.25 13.92 11.39
N ALA A 241 3.22 13.83 10.53
CA ALA A 241 1.85 14.18 10.90
C ALA A 241 1.30 13.21 11.95
N LEU A 242 1.44 11.90 11.74
CA LEU A 242 0.99 10.88 12.71
C LEU A 242 1.66 11.04 14.09
N ILE A 243 2.98 11.31 14.14
CA ILE A 243 3.69 11.54 15.41
C ILE A 243 3.14 12.76 16.15
N ARG A 244 2.70 13.80 15.43
CA ARG A 244 2.08 14.99 16.06
C ARG A 244 0.66 14.72 16.56
N ASP A 245 -0.10 13.90 15.83
CA ASP A 245 -1.53 13.69 16.08
C ASP A 245 -1.79 12.59 17.13
N VAL A 246 -0.87 11.63 17.29
CA VAL A 246 -0.98 10.57 18.29
C VAL A 246 -0.63 11.12 19.68
N ASP A 247 -1.57 10.98 20.63
CA ASP A 247 -1.35 11.43 22.01
C ASP A 247 -0.28 10.59 22.72
N ALA A 248 0.89 11.18 22.92
CA ALA A 248 2.03 10.54 23.56
C ALA A 248 1.78 10.15 25.04
N LYS A 249 0.78 10.74 25.70
CA LYS A 249 0.45 10.38 27.10
C LYS A 249 -0.27 9.04 27.20
N THR A 250 -1.08 8.74 26.19
CA THR A 250 -1.88 7.50 26.13
C THR A 250 -1.25 6.44 25.26
N HIS A 251 -0.41 6.84 24.27
CA HIS A 251 0.15 5.96 23.23
C HIS A 251 1.67 6.18 23.05
N GLY A 252 2.41 6.33 24.14
CA GLY A 252 3.84 6.64 24.10
C GLY A 252 4.68 5.58 23.35
N GLU A 253 4.34 4.30 23.49
CA GLU A 253 5.02 3.20 22.79
C GLU A 253 4.80 3.28 21.26
N ILE A 254 3.58 3.65 20.84
CA ILE A 254 3.27 3.83 19.41
C ILE A 254 4.04 5.01 18.83
N VAL A 255 4.12 6.12 19.56
CA VAL A 255 4.94 7.28 19.14
C VAL A 255 6.42 6.88 19.00
N GLN A 256 6.96 6.11 19.93
CA GLN A 256 8.33 5.60 19.84
C GLN A 256 8.53 4.68 18.63
N ALA A 257 7.58 3.80 18.36
CA ALA A 257 7.59 2.92 17.20
C ALA A 257 7.53 3.72 15.88
N LEU A 258 6.67 4.75 15.80
CA LEU A 258 6.57 5.67 14.66
C LEU A 258 7.88 6.46 14.46
N GLU A 259 8.57 6.87 15.52
CA GLU A 259 9.90 7.46 15.39
C GLU A 259 10.93 6.46 14.84
N GLY A 260 10.83 5.19 15.25
CA GLY A 260 11.60 4.10 14.66
C GLY A 260 11.33 3.92 13.17
N TYR A 261 10.03 3.89 12.81
CA TYR A 261 9.57 3.84 11.42
C TYR A 261 10.12 5.03 10.62
N ARG A 262 10.00 6.25 11.13
CA ARG A 262 10.54 7.47 10.53
C ARG A 262 12.04 7.38 10.25
N ARG A 263 12.83 6.86 11.21
CA ARG A 263 14.27 6.66 11.03
C ARG A 263 14.55 5.69 9.88
N ARG A 264 13.88 4.54 9.85
CA ARG A 264 14.02 3.57 8.73
C ARG A 264 13.71 4.20 7.38
N LYS A 265 12.58 4.92 7.27
CA LYS A 265 12.17 5.59 6.01
C LYS A 265 13.13 6.71 5.60
N ARG A 266 13.76 7.38 6.55
CA ARG A 266 14.82 8.37 6.26
C ARG A 266 16.09 7.72 5.72
N ASP A 267 16.46 6.57 6.24
CA ASP A 267 17.61 5.79 5.74
C ASP A 267 17.32 5.26 4.33
N GLU A 268 16.12 4.71 4.08
CA GLU A 268 15.66 4.29 2.76
C GLU A 268 15.68 5.46 1.75
N LEU A 269 15.23 6.65 2.16
CA LEU A 269 15.29 7.86 1.33
C LEU A 269 16.72 8.27 1.02
N GLY A 270 17.62 8.18 2.00
CA GLY A 270 19.05 8.39 1.79
C GLY A 270 19.59 7.46 0.72
N ASP A 271 19.30 6.16 0.84
CA ASP A 271 19.70 5.15 -0.13
C ASP A 271 19.11 5.41 -1.53
N ALA A 272 17.83 5.77 -1.62
CA ALA A 272 17.18 6.08 -2.89
C ALA A 272 17.82 7.30 -3.57
N ARG A 273 18.08 8.37 -2.82
CA ARG A 273 18.78 9.57 -3.32
C ARG A 273 20.19 9.29 -3.82
N PHE A 274 20.87 8.30 -3.27
CA PHE A 274 22.21 7.90 -3.74
C PHE A 274 22.14 6.99 -4.96
N ARG A 275 21.20 6.03 -4.99
CA ARG A 275 21.06 5.08 -6.10
C ARG A 275 20.62 5.75 -7.40
N GLU A 276 19.76 6.75 -7.33
CA GLU A 276 19.28 7.46 -8.52
C GLU A 276 20.42 8.06 -9.37
N PRO A 277 21.31 8.94 -8.82
CA PRO A 277 22.48 9.43 -9.57
C PRO A 277 23.49 8.32 -9.92
N LEU A 278 23.61 7.27 -9.08
CA LEU A 278 24.49 6.13 -9.36
C LEU A 278 24.06 5.39 -10.63
N HIS A 279 22.79 5.07 -10.76
CA HIS A 279 22.23 4.42 -11.95
C HIS A 279 22.29 5.32 -13.19
N ALA A 280 22.20 6.65 -13.01
CA ALA A 280 22.32 7.63 -14.07
C ALA A 280 23.78 7.95 -14.45
N GLY A 281 24.79 7.34 -13.81
CA GLY A 281 26.21 7.62 -14.04
C GLY A 281 26.67 9.00 -13.56
N ARG A 282 25.89 9.67 -12.69
CA ARG A 282 26.19 11.01 -12.16
C ARG A 282 27.09 10.96 -10.93
N TRP A 283 28.32 10.51 -11.11
CA TRP A 283 29.26 10.18 -10.03
C TRP A 283 29.63 11.37 -9.12
N GLY A 284 29.71 12.58 -9.66
CA GLY A 284 29.98 13.78 -8.86
C GLY A 284 28.91 14.03 -7.80
N GLU A 285 27.64 13.75 -8.13
CA GLU A 285 26.53 13.84 -7.18
C GLU A 285 26.64 12.75 -6.10
N CYS A 286 27.01 11.52 -6.48
CA CYS A 286 27.22 10.43 -5.52
C CYS A 286 28.28 10.77 -4.50
N VAL A 287 29.43 11.29 -4.93
CA VAL A 287 30.52 11.75 -4.04
C VAL A 287 30.03 12.88 -3.11
N SER A 288 29.33 13.88 -3.66
CA SER A 288 28.79 14.98 -2.85
C SER A 288 27.80 14.50 -1.78
N LEU A 289 26.93 13.55 -2.09
CA LEU A 289 25.98 12.96 -1.16
C LEU A 289 26.69 12.12 -0.09
N ALA A 290 27.70 11.35 -0.49
CA ALA A 290 28.47 10.51 0.42
C ALA A 290 29.28 11.36 1.42
N VAL A 291 29.88 12.47 0.99
CA VAL A 291 30.60 13.42 1.89
C VAL A 291 29.64 14.06 2.91
N LYS A 292 28.40 14.37 2.50
CA LYS A 292 27.38 14.96 3.38
C LYS A 292 26.78 13.95 4.36
N ASN A 293 26.92 12.66 4.09
CA ASN A 293 26.42 11.58 4.95
C ASN A 293 27.47 10.47 5.07
N PRO A 294 28.36 10.52 6.11
CA PRO A 294 29.44 9.56 6.29
C PRO A 294 28.99 8.10 6.41
N ALA A 295 27.77 7.85 6.93
CA ALA A 295 27.21 6.49 6.99
C ALA A 295 26.96 5.90 5.60
N MET A 296 26.65 6.73 4.60
CA MET A 296 26.54 6.31 3.21
C MET A 296 27.91 5.98 2.60
N LEU A 297 28.96 6.71 2.98
CA LEU A 297 30.33 6.37 2.56
C LEU A 297 30.69 4.95 2.95
N LEU A 298 30.41 4.54 4.19
CA LEU A 298 30.69 3.17 4.64
C LEU A 298 29.83 2.12 3.92
N ARG A 299 28.57 2.42 3.70
CA ARG A 299 27.62 1.49 3.01
C ARG A 299 27.95 1.28 1.54
N TYR A 300 28.39 2.32 0.85
CA TYR A 300 28.70 2.29 -0.59
C TYR A 300 30.19 2.37 -0.93
N ALA A 301 31.07 2.26 0.08
CA ALA A 301 32.53 2.35 -0.09
C ALA A 301 33.06 1.33 -1.10
N ALA A 302 32.54 0.10 -1.10
CA ALA A 302 32.94 -0.93 -2.06
C ALA A 302 32.58 -0.51 -3.51
N VAL A 303 31.36 -0.02 -3.74
CA VAL A 303 30.87 0.39 -5.07
C VAL A 303 31.60 1.63 -5.58
N LEU A 304 31.91 2.59 -4.68
CA LEU A 304 32.69 3.78 -5.01
C LEU A 304 34.16 3.47 -5.18
N GLY A 305 34.70 2.56 -4.36
CA GLY A 305 36.12 2.17 -4.36
C GLY A 305 36.55 1.40 -5.61
N GLU A 306 35.71 0.49 -6.09
CA GLU A 306 36.00 -0.29 -7.31
C GLU A 306 36.08 0.57 -8.60
N ARG A 307 35.46 1.75 -8.60
CA ARG A 307 35.41 2.62 -9.81
C ARG A 307 36.18 3.91 -9.72
N PHE A 308 36.50 4.47 -8.54
CA PHE A 308 36.99 5.87 -8.45
C PHE A 308 38.11 6.15 -7.46
N LEU A 309 38.45 5.26 -6.54
CA LEU A 309 39.46 5.59 -5.50
C LEU A 309 40.36 4.40 -5.22
N PRO A 310 41.69 4.56 -5.29
CA PRO A 310 42.59 3.67 -4.56
C PRO A 310 42.20 3.70 -3.08
N LEU A 311 42.04 2.54 -2.44
CA LEU A 311 41.60 2.33 -1.06
C LEU A 311 42.19 3.32 -0.03
N GLY A 312 43.35 3.93 -0.31
CA GLY A 312 44.03 4.91 0.54
C GLY A 312 43.36 6.29 0.64
N LEU A 313 42.56 6.71 -0.32
CA LEU A 313 41.86 8.01 -0.28
C LEU A 313 40.52 7.95 0.49
N LEU A 314 39.92 6.78 0.59
CA LEU A 314 38.68 6.57 1.36
C LEU A 314 38.95 6.73 2.88
N LEU A 315 40.12 6.34 3.36
CA LEU A 315 40.51 6.49 4.78
C LEU A 315 40.76 7.96 5.18
N VAL A 316 41.17 8.82 4.26
CA VAL A 316 41.43 10.24 4.53
C VAL A 316 40.14 11.10 4.59
N LEU A 317 39.03 10.61 4.06
CA LEU A 317 37.74 11.33 4.12
C LEU A 317 36.91 10.93 5.37
N VAL A 318 37.34 9.95 6.16
CA VAL A 318 36.65 9.43 7.35
C VAL A 318 37.40 9.82 8.66
N THR A 319 38.63 10.33 8.55
CA THR A 319 39.39 10.95 9.66
C THR A 319 39.33 12.46 9.62
#